data_b4772402b0b1453a21722b6a2382e710
#
_entry.id   b4772402b0b1453a21722b6a2382e710
#
_cell.length_a   1.000
_cell.length_b   1.000
_cell.length_c   1.000
_cell.angle_alpha   90.00
_cell.angle_beta   90.00
_cell.angle_gamma   90.00
#
_symmetry.space_group_name_H-M   'P 1'
#
loop_
_entity.id
_entity.type
_entity.pdbx_description
1 polymer ?
#
loop_
_entity_poly.entity_id
_entity_poly.type
_entity_poly.pdbx_seq_one_letter_code
_entity_poly.pdbx_strand_id
1 'polypeptide(L)'
;MWKLKKFAPLTPANVVVKAEPATVYDILTDYDNYLDWFPLVHHSKLLVKEGDDLAIAEFEFDRPAGAKLTLECIHTRNEMVLHRRISGNMPIERVQWNLAPQAGGTSITLRTELDFRNWRLLVPGMAPNFNHNALLKALEGRVNAFASEFQSEGGRKFLEIIQTNDYLEIWFMGKKYKLTPIDEL
;
A
#
# COMPACT_ATOMS: atom_id res chain seq x y z
N MET A 1 -13.57 -18.86 -33.17
CA MET A 1 -12.35 -18.09 -32.79
C MET A 1 -12.72 -17.19 -31.61
N TRP A 2 -12.35 -17.58 -30.38
CA TRP A 2 -12.68 -16.84 -29.16
C TRP A 2 -11.75 -15.64 -29.05
N LYS A 3 -12.29 -14.42 -29.21
CA LYS A 3 -11.52 -13.20 -28.94
C LYS A 3 -11.41 -13.07 -27.41
N LEU A 4 -10.28 -13.44 -26.83
CA LEU A 4 -9.98 -13.10 -25.45
C LEU A 4 -10.13 -11.58 -25.27
N LYS A 5 -10.98 -11.15 -24.34
CA LYS A 5 -11.06 -9.73 -23.98
C LYS A 5 -9.69 -9.27 -23.51
N LYS A 6 -9.23 -8.16 -24.04
CA LYS A 6 -7.91 -7.58 -23.79
C LYS A 6 -7.69 -7.27 -22.31
N PHE A 7 -8.75 -6.93 -21.60
CA PHE A 7 -8.79 -6.63 -20.17
C PHE A 7 -9.98 -7.34 -19.52
N ALA A 8 -9.77 -7.88 -18.35
CA ALA A 8 -10.80 -8.48 -17.53
C ALA A 8 -10.83 -7.81 -16.15
N PRO A 9 -11.83 -6.97 -15.87
CA PRO A 9 -12.03 -6.47 -14.50
C PRO A 9 -12.47 -7.64 -13.60
N LEU A 10 -11.86 -7.71 -12.43
CA LEU A 10 -12.36 -8.58 -11.36
C LEU A 10 -13.58 -7.94 -10.68
N THR A 11 -14.46 -8.75 -10.12
CA THR A 11 -15.56 -8.25 -9.31
C THR A 11 -15.00 -7.40 -8.18
N PRO A 12 -15.46 -6.15 -8.01
CA PRO A 12 -15.03 -5.31 -6.90
C PRO A 12 -15.33 -5.98 -5.56
N ALA A 13 -14.46 -5.79 -4.59
CA ALA A 13 -14.67 -6.26 -3.22
C ALA A 13 -14.62 -5.07 -2.26
N ASN A 14 -15.32 -5.19 -1.13
CA ASN A 14 -15.44 -4.13 -0.14
C ASN A 14 -15.17 -4.68 1.25
N VAL A 15 -14.61 -3.83 2.11
CA VAL A 15 -14.46 -4.07 3.55
C VAL A 15 -14.62 -2.75 4.30
N VAL A 16 -15.04 -2.84 5.54
CA VAL A 16 -15.05 -1.69 6.47
C VAL A 16 -14.04 -1.95 7.56
N VAL A 17 -13.10 -1.04 7.74
CA VAL A 17 -12.05 -1.11 8.78
C VAL A 17 -12.28 -0.03 9.83
N LYS A 18 -11.90 -0.32 11.09
CA LYS A 18 -12.06 0.61 12.23
C LYS A 18 -10.86 1.57 12.33
N ALA A 19 -10.66 2.34 11.28
CA ALA A 19 -9.63 3.38 11.23
C ALA A 19 -10.08 4.53 10.34
N GLU A 20 -9.54 5.70 10.57
CA GLU A 20 -9.77 6.87 9.73
C GLU A 20 -9.18 6.69 8.33
N PRO A 21 -9.74 7.32 7.28
CA PRO A 21 -9.21 7.24 5.91
C PRO A 21 -7.73 7.60 5.80
N ALA A 22 -7.25 8.54 6.60
CA ALA A 22 -5.85 8.94 6.64
C ALA A 22 -4.93 7.78 7.04
N THR A 23 -5.27 7.03 8.09
CA THR A 23 -4.50 5.87 8.55
C THR A 23 -4.45 4.77 7.47
N VAL A 24 -5.57 4.49 6.82
CA VAL A 24 -5.63 3.51 5.73
C VAL A 24 -4.80 3.97 4.53
N TYR A 25 -4.90 5.25 4.20
CA TYR A 25 -4.12 5.87 3.12
C TYR A 25 -2.61 5.76 3.39
N ASP A 26 -2.16 6.09 4.59
CA ASP A 26 -0.75 6.02 4.98
C ASP A 26 -0.21 4.58 4.85
N ILE A 27 -1.00 3.56 5.25
CA ILE A 27 -0.63 2.14 5.06
C ILE A 27 -0.54 1.78 3.57
N LEU A 28 -1.48 2.25 2.74
CA LEU A 28 -1.52 1.96 1.31
C LEU A 28 -0.43 2.70 0.51
N THR A 29 0.16 3.75 1.05
CA THR A 29 1.22 4.54 0.39
C THR A 29 2.61 4.31 0.98
N ASP A 30 2.72 3.46 2.00
CA ASP A 30 3.99 3.04 2.60
C ASP A 30 4.62 1.89 1.80
N TYR A 31 5.11 2.20 0.61
CA TYR A 31 5.58 1.22 -0.37
C TYR A 31 6.78 0.40 0.08
N ASP A 32 7.63 0.92 0.95
CA ASP A 32 8.79 0.20 1.44
C ASP A 32 8.43 -0.92 2.44
N ASN A 33 7.23 -0.85 3.02
CA ASN A 33 6.76 -1.79 4.03
C ASN A 33 5.57 -2.69 3.57
N TYR A 34 5.33 -2.80 2.26
CA TYR A 34 4.29 -3.69 1.72
C TYR A 34 4.54 -5.17 2.05
N LEU A 35 5.81 -5.55 2.16
CA LEU A 35 6.20 -6.92 2.54
C LEU A 35 5.63 -7.36 3.91
N ASP A 36 5.33 -6.41 4.79
CA ASP A 36 4.84 -6.70 6.15
C ASP A 36 3.39 -7.17 6.18
N TRP A 37 2.62 -6.84 5.14
CA TRP A 37 1.18 -7.10 5.15
C TRP A 37 0.60 -7.58 3.82
N PHE A 38 1.20 -7.22 2.68
CA PHE A 38 0.64 -7.58 1.38
C PHE A 38 1.00 -9.03 1.04
N PRO A 39 -0.01 -9.92 0.83
CA PRO A 39 0.26 -11.33 0.59
C PRO A 39 1.12 -11.57 -0.63
N LEU A 40 2.07 -12.48 -0.52
CA LEU A 40 2.97 -12.91 -1.60
C LEU A 40 4.02 -11.88 -2.02
N VAL A 41 4.04 -10.68 -1.48
CA VAL A 41 5.13 -9.72 -1.68
C VAL A 41 6.27 -10.05 -0.73
N HIS A 42 7.46 -10.32 -1.26
CA HIS A 42 8.66 -10.56 -0.46
C HIS A 42 9.67 -9.42 -0.56
N HIS A 43 9.50 -8.54 -1.54
CA HIS A 43 10.27 -7.31 -1.66
C HIS A 43 9.38 -6.20 -2.21
N SER A 44 9.50 -5.03 -1.62
CA SER A 44 8.83 -3.82 -2.09
C SER A 44 9.75 -2.63 -1.86
N LYS A 45 9.73 -1.68 -2.79
CA LYS A 45 10.59 -0.51 -2.74
C LYS A 45 9.95 0.69 -3.43
N LEU A 46 9.98 1.82 -2.75
CA LEU A 46 9.72 3.11 -3.37
C LEU A 46 10.93 3.51 -4.23
N LEU A 47 10.73 3.69 -5.55
CA LEU A 47 11.78 4.09 -6.48
C LEU A 47 11.84 5.59 -6.66
N VAL A 48 10.67 6.22 -6.81
CA VAL A 48 10.52 7.67 -7.04
C VAL A 48 9.30 8.16 -6.27
N LYS A 49 9.39 9.34 -5.70
CA LYS A 49 8.26 10.10 -5.16
C LYS A 49 8.30 11.50 -5.72
N GLU A 50 7.20 11.92 -6.35
CA GLU A 50 7.04 13.24 -6.93
C GLU A 50 5.82 13.93 -6.30
N GLY A 51 6.09 14.81 -5.37
CA GLY A 51 5.04 15.43 -4.53
C GLY A 51 4.32 14.41 -3.65
N ASP A 52 3.05 14.69 -3.39
CA ASP A 52 2.17 13.82 -2.60
C ASP A 52 1.24 12.95 -3.48
N ASP A 53 1.20 13.21 -4.78
CA ASP A 53 0.21 12.67 -5.69
C ASP A 53 0.75 11.54 -6.59
N LEU A 54 2.06 11.41 -6.72
CA LEU A 54 2.69 10.48 -7.64
C LEU A 54 3.90 9.77 -7.02
N ALA A 55 3.93 8.45 -7.19
CA ALA A 55 5.09 7.65 -6.85
C ALA A 55 5.32 6.55 -7.90
N ILE A 56 6.54 6.01 -7.93
CA ILE A 56 6.86 4.77 -8.66
C ILE A 56 7.40 3.79 -7.64
N ALA A 57 6.81 2.60 -7.59
CA ALA A 57 7.20 1.54 -6.67
C ALA A 57 7.42 0.21 -7.41
N GLU A 58 8.35 -0.59 -6.91
CA GLU A 58 8.66 -1.92 -7.40
C GLU A 58 8.24 -2.97 -6.38
N PHE A 59 7.70 -4.08 -6.88
CA PHE A 59 7.26 -5.22 -6.09
C PHE A 59 7.79 -6.51 -6.69
N GLU A 60 8.32 -7.38 -5.83
CA GLU A 60 8.66 -8.75 -6.18
C GLU A 60 7.78 -9.72 -5.39
N PHE A 61 7.35 -10.79 -6.04
CA PHE A 61 6.39 -11.73 -5.50
C PHE A 61 7.02 -13.12 -5.33
N ASP A 62 6.63 -13.82 -4.28
CA ASP A 62 7.05 -15.20 -4.04
C ASP A 62 6.56 -16.16 -5.14
N ARG A 63 5.38 -15.88 -5.67
CA ARG A 63 4.73 -16.75 -6.67
C ARG A 63 4.03 -15.95 -7.76
N PRO A 64 4.23 -16.30 -9.04
CA PRO A 64 5.24 -17.27 -9.52
C PRO A 64 6.66 -16.75 -9.27
N ALA A 65 7.64 -17.64 -9.13
CA ALA A 65 9.04 -17.26 -8.92
C ALA A 65 9.52 -16.27 -9.98
N GLY A 66 10.17 -15.18 -9.55
CA GLY A 66 10.62 -14.10 -10.42
C GLY A 66 9.51 -13.17 -10.91
N ALA A 67 8.34 -13.22 -10.30
CA ALA A 67 7.26 -12.25 -10.60
C ALA A 67 7.61 -10.88 -10.06
N LYS A 68 7.58 -9.88 -10.96
CA LYS A 68 7.88 -8.48 -10.65
C LYS A 68 6.85 -7.55 -11.27
N LEU A 69 6.62 -6.44 -10.59
CA LEU A 69 5.82 -5.32 -11.08
C LEU A 69 6.51 -4.00 -10.74
N THR A 70 6.56 -3.11 -11.70
CA THR A 70 6.81 -1.70 -11.46
C THR A 70 5.52 -0.95 -11.71
N LEU A 71 5.07 -0.21 -10.73
CA LEU A 71 3.79 0.47 -10.72
C LEU A 71 3.98 1.98 -10.63
N GLU A 72 3.25 2.70 -11.44
CA GLU A 72 2.95 4.10 -11.22
C GLU A 72 1.81 4.17 -10.22
N CYS A 73 2.02 4.90 -9.16
CA CYS A 73 1.12 5.02 -8.03
C CYS A 73 0.59 6.46 -7.98
N ILE A 74 -0.69 6.63 -8.31
CA ILE A 74 -1.37 7.93 -8.36
C ILE A 74 -2.26 8.04 -7.13
N HIS A 75 -2.16 9.13 -6.41
CA HIS A 75 -2.84 9.33 -5.15
C HIS A 75 -3.81 10.49 -5.19
N THR A 76 -4.97 10.30 -4.56
CA THR A 76 -5.81 11.38 -4.04
C THR A 76 -5.88 11.18 -2.54
N ARG A 77 -5.27 12.10 -1.79
CA ARG A 77 -5.06 11.95 -0.35
C ARG A 77 -6.35 11.57 0.38
N ASN A 78 -6.28 10.51 1.19
CA ASN A 78 -7.37 9.95 2.00
C ASN A 78 -8.60 9.46 1.22
N GLU A 79 -8.57 9.47 -0.12
CA GLU A 79 -9.71 9.09 -0.97
C GLU A 79 -9.39 7.93 -1.92
N MET A 80 -8.20 7.96 -2.53
CA MET A 80 -7.87 6.96 -3.56
C MET A 80 -6.37 6.70 -3.63
N VAL A 81 -6.02 5.43 -3.84
CA VAL A 81 -4.70 4.99 -4.30
C VAL A 81 -4.89 4.15 -5.55
N LEU A 82 -4.30 4.58 -6.66
CA LEU A 82 -4.35 3.90 -7.93
C LEU A 82 -2.95 3.43 -8.32
N HIS A 83 -2.80 2.12 -8.51
CA HIS A 83 -1.60 1.50 -9.02
C HIS A 83 -1.81 1.13 -10.49
N ARG A 84 -0.96 1.61 -11.38
CA ARG A 84 -0.99 1.32 -12.81
C ARG A 84 0.34 0.70 -13.24
N ARG A 85 0.29 -0.43 -13.94
CA ARG A 85 1.50 -1.11 -14.38
C ARG A 85 2.29 -0.27 -15.39
N ILE A 86 3.57 -0.04 -15.11
CA ILE A 86 4.55 0.48 -16.05
C ILE A 86 5.26 -0.69 -16.73
N SER A 87 5.73 -1.66 -15.93
CA SER A 87 6.46 -2.83 -16.42
C SER A 87 6.27 -4.03 -15.51
N GLY A 88 6.76 -5.18 -15.94
CA GLY A 88 6.72 -6.41 -15.17
C GLY A 88 6.03 -7.55 -15.89
N ASN A 89 6.04 -8.73 -15.26
CA ASN A 89 5.56 -9.99 -15.86
C ASN A 89 4.27 -10.54 -15.19
N MET A 90 3.67 -9.78 -14.29
CA MET A 90 2.38 -10.10 -13.69
C MET A 90 1.22 -9.57 -14.55
N PRO A 91 0.06 -10.24 -14.58
CA PRO A 91 -1.09 -9.82 -15.38
C PRO A 91 -1.87 -8.65 -14.77
N ILE A 92 -1.41 -8.06 -13.69
CA ILE A 92 -2.04 -6.90 -13.08
C ILE A 92 -1.80 -5.69 -13.98
N GLU A 93 -2.86 -5.07 -14.46
CA GLU A 93 -2.81 -3.83 -15.23
C GLU A 93 -3.08 -2.63 -14.35
N ARG A 94 -4.08 -2.78 -13.46
CA ARG A 94 -4.49 -1.71 -12.56
C ARG A 94 -5.04 -2.29 -11.27
N VAL A 95 -4.71 -1.65 -10.15
CA VAL A 95 -5.33 -1.87 -8.84
C VAL A 95 -5.76 -0.52 -8.29
N GLN A 96 -7.01 -0.39 -7.91
CA GLN A 96 -7.56 0.86 -7.37
C GLN A 96 -8.22 0.60 -6.02
N TRP A 97 -7.78 1.36 -5.04
CA TRP A 97 -8.33 1.43 -3.70
C TRP A 97 -9.09 2.73 -3.56
N ASN A 98 -10.38 2.67 -3.28
CA ASN A 98 -11.17 3.86 -2.96
C ASN A 98 -11.51 3.81 -1.48
N LEU A 99 -11.30 4.92 -0.80
CA LEU A 99 -11.53 5.11 0.62
C LEU A 99 -12.69 6.07 0.81
N ALA A 100 -13.64 5.70 1.63
CA ALA A 100 -14.77 6.57 1.97
C ALA A 100 -15.00 6.54 3.48
N PRO A 101 -15.09 7.69 4.15
CA PRO A 101 -15.43 7.74 5.57
C PRO A 101 -16.81 7.13 5.78
N GLN A 102 -16.94 6.33 6.83
CA GLN A 102 -18.17 5.69 7.24
C GLN A 102 -18.32 5.74 8.76
N ALA A 103 -19.54 5.61 9.27
CA ALA A 103 -19.76 5.50 10.71
C ALA A 103 -18.95 4.33 11.30
N GLY A 104 -18.01 4.66 12.19
CA GLY A 104 -17.12 3.68 12.84
C GLY A 104 -15.86 3.31 12.08
N GLY A 105 -15.49 4.04 11.01
CA GLY A 105 -14.23 3.81 10.30
C GLY A 105 -14.22 4.20 8.83
N THR A 106 -13.58 3.37 8.00
CA THR A 106 -13.41 3.60 6.57
C THR A 106 -13.95 2.43 5.76
N SER A 107 -14.81 2.73 4.79
CA SER A 107 -15.20 1.79 3.74
C SER A 107 -14.14 1.78 2.65
N ILE A 108 -13.61 0.61 2.32
CA ILE A 108 -12.57 0.40 1.31
C ILE A 108 -13.17 -0.41 0.17
N THR A 109 -13.11 0.12 -1.06
CA THR A 109 -13.48 -0.60 -2.28
C THR A 109 -12.23 -0.91 -3.09
N LEU A 110 -11.97 -2.18 -3.33
CA LEU A 110 -10.87 -2.67 -4.15
C LEU A 110 -11.37 -3.07 -5.54
N ARG A 111 -10.74 -2.51 -6.58
CA ARG A 111 -10.95 -2.87 -7.98
C ARG A 111 -9.65 -3.27 -8.62
N THR A 112 -9.66 -4.35 -9.42
CA THR A 112 -8.47 -4.82 -10.15
C THR A 112 -8.84 -5.11 -11.60
N GLU A 113 -7.98 -4.66 -12.51
CA GLU A 113 -8.03 -4.99 -13.93
C GLU A 113 -6.82 -5.85 -14.28
N LEU A 114 -7.07 -6.94 -15.00
CA LEU A 114 -6.04 -7.88 -15.44
C LEU A 114 -5.84 -7.79 -16.96
N ASP A 115 -4.59 -7.83 -17.40
CA ASP A 115 -4.20 -7.94 -18.80
C ASP A 115 -3.52 -9.28 -19.07
N PHE A 116 -4.21 -10.15 -19.78
CA PHE A 116 -3.73 -11.49 -20.11
C PHE A 116 -2.92 -11.57 -21.42
N ARG A 117 -2.67 -10.46 -22.12
CA ARG A 117 -1.94 -10.49 -23.41
C ARG A 117 -0.52 -11.02 -23.31
N ASN A 118 0.15 -10.73 -22.21
CA ASN A 118 1.53 -11.11 -21.96
C ASN A 118 1.65 -12.42 -21.16
N TRP A 119 0.54 -13.10 -20.94
CA TRP A 119 0.44 -14.24 -20.06
C TRP A 119 0.64 -15.59 -20.80
N ARG A 120 1.48 -15.60 -21.83
CA ARG A 120 1.77 -16.80 -22.62
C ARG A 120 2.50 -17.93 -21.86
N LEU A 121 2.94 -17.68 -20.64
CA LEU A 121 3.77 -18.59 -19.86
C LEU A 121 3.08 -19.20 -18.64
N LEU A 122 1.79 -18.98 -18.43
CA LEU A 122 1.12 -19.64 -17.34
C LEU A 122 0.68 -21.04 -17.74
N VAL A 123 1.37 -21.99 -17.13
CA VAL A 123 0.94 -23.38 -17.08
C VAL A 123 -0.49 -23.43 -16.52
N PRO A 124 -1.43 -24.19 -17.16
CA PRO A 124 -2.76 -24.39 -16.61
C PRO A 124 -2.67 -24.81 -15.14
N GLY A 125 -3.29 -24.05 -14.24
CA GLY A 125 -3.22 -24.25 -12.79
C GLY A 125 -2.33 -23.24 -12.02
N MET A 126 -1.53 -22.42 -12.70
CA MET A 126 -0.72 -21.35 -12.08
C MET A 126 -1.36 -19.96 -12.17
N ALA A 127 -2.65 -19.85 -12.49
CA ALA A 127 -3.34 -18.57 -12.36
C ALA A 127 -3.18 -18.09 -10.91
N PRO A 128 -2.50 -16.94 -10.66
CA PRO A 128 -2.49 -16.41 -9.31
C PRO A 128 -3.95 -16.22 -8.91
N ASN A 129 -4.33 -16.83 -7.80
CA ASN A 129 -5.60 -16.58 -7.17
C ASN A 129 -5.54 -15.15 -6.65
N PHE A 130 -5.86 -14.16 -7.52
CA PHE A 130 -6.10 -12.80 -7.08
C PHE A 130 -7.38 -12.78 -6.24
N ASN A 131 -7.20 -13.15 -5.00
CA ASN A 131 -8.29 -13.17 -4.05
C ASN A 131 -8.37 -11.79 -3.38
N HIS A 132 -9.25 -10.92 -3.90
CA HIS A 132 -9.54 -9.62 -3.30
C HIS A 132 -9.83 -9.73 -1.80
N ASN A 133 -10.53 -10.79 -1.37
CA ASN A 133 -10.84 -11.00 0.04
C ASN A 133 -9.59 -11.26 0.88
N ALA A 134 -8.59 -11.96 0.32
CA ALA A 134 -7.32 -12.16 1.00
C ALA A 134 -6.54 -10.85 1.15
N LEU A 135 -6.54 -10.01 0.12
CA LEU A 135 -5.92 -8.68 0.17
C LEU A 135 -6.61 -7.76 1.17
N LEU A 136 -7.94 -7.71 1.14
CA LEU A 136 -8.72 -6.88 2.07
C LEU A 136 -8.56 -7.35 3.52
N LYS A 137 -8.52 -8.67 3.75
CA LYS A 137 -8.28 -9.25 5.08
C LYS A 137 -6.86 -8.95 5.58
N ALA A 138 -5.87 -8.98 4.70
CA ALA A 138 -4.49 -8.62 5.05
C ALA A 138 -4.38 -7.14 5.41
N LEU A 139 -5.02 -6.25 4.64
CA LEU A 139 -5.09 -4.83 4.95
C LEU A 139 -5.82 -4.57 6.28
N GLU A 140 -6.95 -5.22 6.51
CA GLU A 140 -7.68 -5.14 7.79
C GLU A 140 -6.80 -5.59 8.96
N GLY A 141 -6.07 -6.69 8.80
CA GLY A 141 -5.09 -7.16 9.79
C GLY A 141 -4.01 -6.13 10.08
N ARG A 142 -3.46 -5.50 9.05
CA ARG A 142 -2.44 -4.45 9.20
C ARG A 142 -3.01 -3.20 9.89
N VAL A 143 -4.19 -2.77 9.51
CA VAL A 143 -4.89 -1.63 10.16
C VAL A 143 -5.12 -1.91 11.65
N ASN A 144 -5.56 -3.12 12.00
CA ASN A 144 -5.79 -3.52 13.39
C ASN A 144 -4.48 -3.61 14.18
N ALA A 145 -3.41 -4.13 13.57
CA ALA A 145 -2.08 -4.16 14.18
C ALA A 145 -1.58 -2.74 14.44
N PHE A 146 -1.67 -1.86 13.45
CA PHE A 146 -1.29 -0.47 13.58
C PHE A 146 -2.06 0.24 14.70
N ALA A 147 -3.38 0.01 14.79
CA ALA A 147 -4.21 0.55 15.87
C ALA A 147 -3.82 -0.03 17.25
N SER A 148 -3.45 -1.32 17.33
CA SER A 148 -3.02 -1.95 18.58
C SER A 148 -1.62 -1.53 19.02
N GLU A 149 -0.69 -1.34 18.08
CA GLU A 149 0.62 -0.75 18.33
C GLU A 149 0.48 0.65 18.93
N PHE A 150 -0.45 1.43 18.37
CA PHE A 150 -0.76 2.76 18.85
C PHE A 150 -1.38 2.77 20.26
N GLN A 151 -2.22 1.77 20.60
CA GLN A 151 -2.84 1.63 21.90
C GLN A 151 -1.91 1.01 22.96
N SER A 152 -1.09 0.03 22.59
CA SER A 152 -0.20 -0.70 23.50
C SER A 152 0.99 0.14 23.97
N GLU A 153 1.39 1.12 23.20
CA GLU A 153 2.40 2.10 23.59
C GLU A 153 1.90 3.12 24.66
N GLY A 154 0.74 2.85 25.24
CA GLY A 154 0.28 3.52 26.46
C GLY A 154 0.05 5.03 26.28
N GLY A 155 -0.65 5.43 25.21
CA GLY A 155 -0.93 6.83 24.97
C GLY A 155 0.33 7.67 24.79
N ARG A 156 1.43 7.06 24.38
CA ARG A 156 2.63 7.80 24.00
C ARG A 156 2.25 8.78 22.92
N LYS A 157 2.45 10.02 23.24
CA LYS A 157 2.08 11.18 22.45
C LYS A 157 2.41 10.96 20.99
N PHE A 158 1.42 11.11 20.12
CA PHE A 158 1.53 11.11 18.67
C PHE A 158 2.70 11.99 18.18
N LEU A 159 2.98 13.03 18.97
CA LEU A 159 4.10 13.94 18.80
C LEU A 159 4.63 14.27 20.20
N GLU A 160 5.86 13.89 20.49
CA GLU A 160 6.59 14.37 21.66
C GLU A 160 7.76 15.21 21.17
N ILE A 161 7.78 16.45 21.57
CA ILE A 161 8.87 17.40 21.28
C ILE A 161 9.61 17.64 22.57
N ILE A 162 10.86 17.21 22.62
CA ILE A 162 11.78 17.46 23.74
C ILE A 162 12.80 18.48 23.26
N GLN A 163 12.72 19.67 23.79
CA GLN A 163 13.69 20.72 23.52
C GLN A 163 14.76 20.70 24.61
N THR A 164 15.99 20.58 24.18
CA THR A 164 17.19 20.76 25.03
C THR A 164 17.95 22.00 24.56
N ASN A 165 18.97 22.42 25.30
CA ASN A 165 19.81 23.57 24.90
C ASN A 165 20.58 23.33 23.59
N ASP A 166 20.84 22.06 23.26
CA ASP A 166 21.74 21.68 22.16
C ASP A 166 21.03 21.06 20.96
N TYR A 167 19.78 20.59 21.12
CA TYR A 167 19.00 19.94 20.05
C TYR A 167 17.51 19.88 20.35
N LEU A 168 16.75 19.69 19.28
CA LEU A 168 15.33 19.35 19.31
C LEU A 168 15.18 17.85 19.01
N GLU A 169 14.55 17.10 19.91
CA GLU A 169 14.21 15.71 19.69
C GLU A 169 12.70 15.60 19.41
N ILE A 170 12.35 15.04 18.25
CA ILE A 170 10.98 14.84 17.85
C ILE A 170 10.73 13.35 17.77
N TRP A 171 9.80 12.85 18.60
CA TRP A 171 9.25 11.52 18.45
C TRP A 171 7.95 11.63 17.65
N PHE A 172 7.93 11.02 16.47
CA PHE A 172 6.78 11.04 15.60
C PHE A 172 6.53 9.62 15.07
N MET A 173 5.32 9.09 15.35
CA MET A 173 4.90 7.75 14.90
C MET A 173 5.94 6.66 15.25
N GLY A 174 6.47 6.67 16.48
CA GLY A 174 7.47 5.69 16.94
C GLY A 174 8.88 5.88 16.38
N LYS A 175 9.09 6.86 15.50
CA LYS A 175 10.44 7.22 14.98
C LYS A 175 10.97 8.44 15.71
N LYS A 176 12.27 8.39 16.02
CA LYS A 176 12.99 9.46 16.71
C LYS A 176 13.78 10.28 15.68
N TYR A 177 13.56 11.59 15.70
CA TYR A 177 14.30 12.55 14.88
C TYR A 177 15.06 13.49 15.80
N LYS A 178 16.32 13.72 15.50
CA LYS A 178 17.16 14.69 16.21
C LYS A 178 17.55 15.81 15.26
N LEU A 179 17.14 17.03 15.59
CA LEU A 179 17.49 18.24 14.86
C LEU A 179 18.49 19.02 15.72
N THR A 180 19.70 19.22 15.21
CA THR A 180 20.68 20.12 15.80
C THR A 180 20.59 21.48 15.12
N PRO A 181 20.70 22.58 15.86
CA PRO A 181 20.85 23.88 15.23
C PRO A 181 22.00 23.85 14.23
N ILE A 182 21.80 24.41 13.07
CA ILE A 182 22.93 24.72 12.18
C ILE A 182 23.54 25.98 12.77
N ASP A 183 24.75 25.88 13.31
CA ASP A 183 25.50 27.06 13.68
C ASP A 183 25.57 27.95 12.47
N GLU A 184 25.11 29.19 12.60
CA GLU A 184 25.17 30.18 11.55
C GLU A 184 26.67 30.35 11.15
N LEU A 185 26.96 30.02 9.88
CA LEU A 185 28.24 30.28 9.24
C LEU A 185 28.41 31.76 9.02
#